data_a332f69088fab7242e771d958c917893
#
_entry.id   a332f69088fab7242e771d958c917893
#
_cell.length_a   1.000
_cell.length_b   1.000
_cell.length_c   1.000
_cell.angle_alpha   90.00
_cell.angle_beta   90.00
_cell.angle_gamma   90.00
#
_symmetry.space_group_name_H-M   'P 1'
#
loop_
_entity.id
_entity.type
_entity.pdbx_description
1 polymer ?
#
loop_
_entity_poly.entity_id
_entity_poly.type
_entity_poly.pdbx_seq_one_letter_code
_entity_poly.pdbx_strand_id
1 'polypeptide(L)'
;MDQFGEHWKGHHEKVETAWREQIEPDDLVLLPGDFSWAMKAVDVAVELEWLSVLPGKKVLLKGNHDYWWPGSHKKLNELLPDGIYAIKKRAVVVDGVPIIGVRGGDFIPWCPPDEELGAEALEKAFATLQKERRELLQSIEYLAGIYEGEQRPIALFHYPPYRIGSSESAFTRIIESAGCSHCLFGHLHTSPEWERVFKGEANGVSYRLVSCDYLDFKPLLIDERD
;
A
#
# COMPACT_ATOMS: atom_id res chain seq x y z
N MET A 1 -11.53 12.50 7.80
CA MET A 1 -12.02 11.92 6.52
C MET A 1 -13.42 12.42 6.14
N ASP A 2 -14.30 12.74 7.05
CA ASP A 2 -15.69 13.20 6.76
C ASP A 2 -15.80 14.40 5.80
N GLN A 3 -14.73 15.17 5.66
CA GLN A 3 -14.65 16.26 4.68
C GLN A 3 -14.64 15.79 3.20
N PHE A 4 -14.41 14.51 2.92
CA PHE A 4 -14.42 13.94 1.57
C PHE A 4 -15.82 13.55 1.07
N GLY A 5 -16.85 13.81 1.86
CA GLY A 5 -18.27 13.64 1.48
C GLY A 5 -19.07 12.76 2.44
N GLU A 6 -20.39 12.74 2.20
CA GLU A 6 -21.35 12.02 3.06
C GLU A 6 -21.06 10.52 3.20
N HIS A 7 -20.51 9.88 2.17
CA HIS A 7 -20.18 8.44 2.19
C HIS A 7 -19.09 8.09 3.18
N TRP A 8 -18.23 9.08 3.57
CA TRP A 8 -17.19 8.92 4.58
C TRP A 8 -17.70 9.05 6.01
N LYS A 9 -18.92 9.53 6.23
CA LYS A 9 -19.47 9.65 7.58
C LYS A 9 -19.55 8.28 8.25
N GLY A 10 -19.03 8.22 9.48
CA GLY A 10 -18.96 6.99 10.26
C GLY A 10 -18.04 5.92 9.62
N HIS A 11 -17.04 6.32 8.86
CA HIS A 11 -16.12 5.38 8.19
C HIS A 11 -15.39 4.48 9.19
N HIS A 12 -15.05 4.97 10.38
CA HIS A 12 -14.41 4.15 11.42
C HIS A 12 -15.29 2.97 11.83
N GLU A 13 -16.56 3.24 12.13
CA GLU A 13 -17.51 2.20 12.52
C GLU A 13 -17.80 1.22 11.36
N LYS A 14 -17.85 1.72 10.13
CA LYS A 14 -18.03 0.87 8.94
C LYS A 14 -16.85 -0.09 8.76
N VAL A 15 -15.62 0.44 8.83
CA VAL A 15 -14.41 -0.36 8.72
C VAL A 15 -14.32 -1.37 9.86
N GLU A 16 -14.52 -0.94 11.12
CA GLU A 16 -14.41 -1.84 12.25
C GLU A 16 -15.45 -2.96 12.20
N THR A 17 -16.70 -2.64 11.85
CA THR A 17 -17.77 -3.63 11.73
C THR A 17 -17.43 -4.66 10.66
N ALA A 18 -17.10 -4.21 9.44
CA ALA A 18 -16.75 -5.11 8.34
C ALA A 18 -15.49 -5.94 8.65
N TRP A 19 -14.51 -5.34 9.34
CA TRP A 19 -13.30 -6.04 9.76
C TRP A 19 -13.61 -7.20 10.71
N ARG A 20 -14.40 -6.93 11.77
CA ARG A 20 -14.78 -7.95 12.76
C ARG A 20 -15.71 -9.03 12.20
N GLU A 21 -16.45 -8.73 11.14
CA GLU A 21 -17.33 -9.70 10.46
C GLU A 21 -16.59 -10.61 9.48
N GLN A 22 -15.46 -10.15 8.90
CA GLN A 22 -14.83 -10.83 7.77
C GLN A 22 -13.41 -11.33 8.05
N ILE A 23 -12.72 -10.78 9.06
CA ILE A 23 -11.32 -11.13 9.33
C ILE A 23 -11.24 -12.06 10.54
N GLU A 24 -10.58 -13.20 10.34
CA GLU A 24 -10.28 -14.16 11.38
C GLU A 24 -8.92 -13.88 12.06
N PRO A 25 -8.64 -14.44 13.25
CA PRO A 25 -7.38 -14.18 13.97
C PRO A 25 -6.11 -14.56 13.21
N ASP A 26 -6.17 -15.57 12.34
CA ASP A 26 -5.04 -16.07 11.57
C ASP A 26 -4.90 -15.42 10.19
N ASP A 27 -5.80 -14.50 9.83
CA ASP A 27 -5.73 -13.79 8.55
C ASP A 27 -4.58 -12.77 8.53
N LEU A 28 -4.12 -12.48 7.31
CA LEU A 28 -3.14 -11.44 7.03
C LEU A 28 -3.79 -10.27 6.30
N VAL A 29 -3.83 -9.12 6.96
CA VAL A 29 -4.43 -7.90 6.41
C VAL A 29 -3.37 -6.94 5.90
N LEU A 30 -3.50 -6.52 4.65
CA LEU A 30 -2.56 -5.65 3.96
C LEU A 30 -3.14 -4.24 3.83
N LEU A 31 -2.44 -3.24 4.36
CA LEU A 31 -2.86 -1.83 4.34
C LEU A 31 -1.86 -1.00 3.51
N PRO A 32 -2.23 -0.60 2.30
CA PRO A 32 -1.32 0.07 1.35
C PRO A 32 -1.15 1.58 1.59
N GLY A 33 -1.21 2.04 2.84
CA GLY A 33 -0.88 3.40 3.24
C GLY A 33 -2.08 4.28 3.61
N ASP A 34 -1.75 5.47 4.11
CA ASP A 34 -2.68 6.47 4.65
C ASP A 34 -3.52 5.92 5.82
N PHE A 35 -2.85 5.17 6.69
CA PHE A 35 -3.47 4.62 7.87
C PHE A 35 -3.86 5.71 8.87
N SER A 36 -3.02 6.69 9.11
CA SER A 36 -3.29 7.79 10.06
C SER A 36 -2.72 9.12 9.59
N TRP A 37 -3.48 10.19 9.81
CA TRP A 37 -3.05 11.56 9.56
C TRP A 37 -2.33 12.20 10.74
N ALA A 38 -1.96 11.43 11.74
CA ALA A 38 -1.16 11.89 12.86
C ALA A 38 0.14 12.56 12.36
N MET A 39 0.48 13.70 12.94
CA MET A 39 1.66 14.47 12.54
C MET A 39 2.95 13.94 13.15
N LYS A 40 2.86 13.23 14.27
CA LYS A 40 4.01 12.72 15.04
C LYS A 40 3.78 11.30 15.48
N ALA A 41 4.87 10.58 15.71
CA ALA A 41 4.83 9.19 16.18
C ALA A 41 4.11 9.01 17.53
N VAL A 42 4.08 10.01 18.39
CA VAL A 42 3.35 9.94 19.66
C VAL A 42 1.83 10.06 19.46
N ASP A 43 1.41 10.75 18.41
CA ASP A 43 0.00 11.03 18.18
C ASP A 43 -0.73 9.83 17.55
N VAL A 44 -0.02 8.93 16.86
CA VAL A 44 -0.60 7.73 16.21
C VAL A 44 -0.88 6.58 17.18
N ALA A 45 -0.44 6.70 18.44
CA ALA A 45 -0.53 5.60 19.40
C ALA A 45 -1.96 5.07 19.60
N VAL A 46 -2.96 5.97 19.60
CA VAL A 46 -4.36 5.60 19.78
C VAL A 46 -4.89 4.77 18.60
N GLU A 47 -4.54 5.16 17.37
CA GLU A 47 -4.94 4.42 16.16
C GLU A 47 -4.21 3.08 16.05
N LEU A 48 -2.94 3.02 16.47
CA LEU A 48 -2.20 1.74 16.51
C LEU A 48 -2.74 0.81 17.58
N GLU A 49 -3.15 1.33 18.75
CA GLU A 49 -3.81 0.54 19.79
C GLU A 49 -5.16 -0.01 19.27
N TRP A 50 -5.97 0.84 18.65
CA TRP A 50 -7.22 0.42 18.00
C TRP A 50 -6.97 -0.67 16.94
N LEU A 51 -5.97 -0.50 16.07
CA LEU A 51 -5.63 -1.50 15.06
C LEU A 51 -5.15 -2.83 15.69
N SER A 52 -4.46 -2.76 16.82
CA SER A 52 -3.88 -3.95 17.49
C SER A 52 -4.94 -4.89 18.04
N VAL A 53 -6.11 -4.37 18.48
CA VAL A 53 -7.20 -5.17 19.04
C VAL A 53 -8.15 -5.75 17.97
N LEU A 54 -7.99 -5.38 16.72
CA LEU A 54 -8.72 -6.00 15.60
C LEU A 54 -8.10 -7.35 15.24
N PRO A 55 -8.89 -8.35 14.77
CA PRO A 55 -8.37 -9.66 14.41
C PRO A 55 -7.41 -9.61 13.21
N GLY A 56 -6.61 -10.66 13.06
CA GLY A 56 -5.64 -10.82 11.99
C GLY A 56 -4.29 -10.14 12.25
N LYS A 57 -3.24 -10.54 11.54
CA LYS A 57 -1.94 -9.86 11.48
C LYS A 57 -2.01 -8.75 10.43
N LYS A 58 -1.30 -7.65 10.62
CA LYS A 58 -1.38 -6.47 9.75
C LYS A 58 -0.03 -6.13 9.18
N VAL A 59 0.00 -5.78 7.89
CA VAL A 59 1.19 -5.22 7.23
C VAL A 59 0.87 -3.83 6.72
N LEU A 60 1.58 -2.84 7.25
CA LEU A 60 1.42 -1.44 6.89
C LEU A 60 2.46 -1.03 5.84
N LEU A 61 2.02 -0.28 4.86
CA LEU A 61 2.88 0.51 3.99
C LEU A 61 2.66 2.00 4.29
N LYS A 62 3.68 2.82 4.09
CA LYS A 62 3.56 4.27 4.25
C LYS A 62 2.82 4.89 3.06
N GLY A 63 1.74 5.65 3.33
CA GLY A 63 1.12 6.56 2.37
C GLY A 63 1.70 7.98 2.39
N ASN A 64 1.03 8.90 1.68
CA ASN A 64 1.46 10.30 1.63
C ASN A 64 1.01 11.11 2.86
N HIS A 65 -0.04 10.69 3.55
CA HIS A 65 -0.55 11.32 4.77
C HIS A 65 -0.02 10.68 6.07
N ASP A 66 0.75 9.60 6.01
CA ASP A 66 1.39 9.01 7.20
C ASP A 66 2.62 9.83 7.64
N TYR A 67 2.39 11.05 8.14
CA TYR A 67 3.45 11.96 8.59
C TYR A 67 4.15 11.47 9.85
N TRP A 68 3.46 10.67 10.68
CA TRP A 68 3.95 10.07 11.91
C TRP A 68 5.09 9.07 11.71
N TRP A 69 5.26 8.57 10.50
CA TRP A 69 6.19 7.49 10.18
C TRP A 69 7.65 7.88 10.44
N PRO A 70 8.36 7.21 11.37
CA PRO A 70 9.71 7.61 11.74
C PRO A 70 10.74 7.33 10.63
N GLY A 71 11.82 8.12 10.66
CA GLY A 71 12.89 8.03 9.65
C GLY A 71 13.64 6.70 9.63
N SER A 72 13.80 6.01 10.78
CA SER A 72 14.54 4.73 10.86
C SER A 72 13.61 3.53 11.01
N HIS A 73 13.99 2.41 10.41
CA HIS A 73 13.29 1.13 10.54
C HIS A 73 13.23 0.65 12.00
N LYS A 74 14.32 0.82 12.77
CA LYS A 74 14.37 0.44 14.18
C LYS A 74 13.30 1.18 14.98
N LYS A 75 13.24 2.51 14.86
CA LYS A 75 12.23 3.32 15.58
C LYS A 75 10.81 2.99 15.15
N LEU A 76 10.61 2.61 13.89
CA LEU A 76 9.31 2.18 13.40
C LEU A 76 8.88 0.89 14.09
N ASN A 77 9.74 -0.12 14.12
CA ASN A 77 9.44 -1.40 14.77
C ASN A 77 9.24 -1.26 16.30
N GLU A 78 9.94 -0.33 16.96
CA GLU A 78 9.74 -0.03 18.38
C GLU A 78 8.38 0.63 18.66
N LEU A 79 7.77 1.25 17.66
CA LEU A 79 6.47 1.93 17.79
C LEU A 79 5.29 0.98 17.53
N LEU A 80 5.48 -0.06 16.71
CA LEU A 80 4.40 -0.94 16.30
C LEU A 80 4.06 -1.97 17.38
N PRO A 81 2.76 -2.15 17.71
CA PRO A 81 2.31 -3.27 18.56
C PRO A 81 2.63 -4.64 17.94
N ASP A 82 2.62 -5.68 18.76
CA ASP A 82 2.76 -7.06 18.31
C ASP A 82 1.70 -7.44 17.29
N GLY A 83 2.07 -8.20 16.27
CA GLY A 83 1.19 -8.59 15.16
C GLY A 83 0.99 -7.51 14.09
N ILE A 84 1.62 -6.34 14.23
CA ILE A 84 1.65 -5.28 13.22
C ILE A 84 3.07 -5.14 12.66
N TYR A 85 3.21 -5.27 11.36
CA TYR A 85 4.45 -5.19 10.61
C TYR A 85 4.43 -3.99 9.68
N ALA A 86 5.60 -3.52 9.26
CA ALA A 86 5.68 -2.37 8.34
C ALA A 86 6.76 -2.56 7.27
N ILE A 87 6.40 -2.22 6.03
CA ILE A 87 7.33 -2.20 4.91
C ILE A 87 8.02 -0.83 4.86
N LYS A 88 9.34 -0.84 5.04
CA LYS A 88 10.19 0.34 4.87
C LYS A 88 11.52 -0.06 4.28
N LYS A 89 11.67 0.00 2.96
CA LYS A 89 12.86 -0.43 2.19
C LYS A 89 13.24 -1.90 2.35
N ARG A 90 12.49 -2.66 3.14
CA ARG A 90 12.68 -4.08 3.40
C ARG A 90 11.37 -4.79 3.22
N ALA A 91 11.43 -5.94 2.63
CA ALA A 91 10.32 -6.87 2.60
C ALA A 91 9.98 -7.37 4.01
N VAL A 92 8.77 -7.87 4.18
CA VAL A 92 8.37 -8.64 5.36
C VAL A 92 7.89 -10.02 4.90
N VAL A 93 8.08 -11.02 5.75
CA VAL A 93 7.49 -12.35 5.57
C VAL A 93 6.64 -12.62 6.80
N VAL A 94 5.34 -12.80 6.60
CA VAL A 94 4.40 -13.07 7.69
C VAL A 94 3.68 -14.37 7.37
N ASP A 95 3.80 -15.36 8.25
CA ASP A 95 3.22 -16.71 8.09
C ASP A 95 3.55 -17.35 6.73
N GLY A 96 4.77 -17.15 6.25
CA GLY A 96 5.22 -17.67 4.97
C GLY A 96 4.82 -16.82 3.75
N VAL A 97 4.01 -15.78 3.91
CA VAL A 97 3.63 -14.86 2.83
C VAL A 97 4.70 -13.78 2.66
N PRO A 98 5.42 -13.73 1.55
CA PRO A 98 6.39 -12.68 1.27
C PRO A 98 5.70 -11.43 0.72
N ILE A 99 5.99 -10.26 1.31
CA ILE A 99 5.41 -8.98 0.92
C ILE A 99 6.52 -7.97 0.68
N ILE A 100 6.53 -7.40 -0.51
CA ILE A 100 7.39 -6.27 -0.89
C ILE A 100 6.54 -5.01 -1.05
N GLY A 101 7.16 -3.86 -1.07
CA GLY A 101 6.36 -2.65 -1.32
C GLY A 101 7.13 -1.36 -1.26
N VAL A 102 6.50 -0.35 -1.82
CA VAL A 102 7.00 1.02 -1.87
C VAL A 102 5.82 1.97 -2.01
N ARG A 103 5.98 3.21 -1.53
CA ARG A 103 4.92 4.20 -1.67
C ARG A 103 4.55 4.48 -3.13
N GLY A 104 5.52 4.48 -4.03
CA GLY A 104 5.35 4.90 -5.41
C GLY A 104 5.47 6.40 -5.58
N GLY A 105 5.13 6.93 -6.74
CA GLY A 105 5.34 8.35 -7.06
C GLY A 105 4.07 9.11 -7.38
N ASP A 106 3.99 10.32 -6.85
CA ASP A 106 2.86 11.24 -6.97
C ASP A 106 2.51 11.65 -8.42
N PHE A 107 3.52 11.67 -9.28
CA PHE A 107 3.43 12.42 -10.53
C PHE A 107 3.05 11.59 -11.76
N ILE A 108 3.39 10.33 -11.75
CA ILE A 108 3.25 9.50 -12.96
C ILE A 108 1.82 9.10 -13.23
N PRO A 109 1.00 8.77 -12.23
CA PRO A 109 -0.40 8.48 -12.43
C PRO A 109 -1.27 9.69 -12.77
N TRP A 110 -0.90 10.88 -12.26
CA TRP A 110 -1.80 12.04 -12.13
C TRP A 110 -1.52 13.18 -13.08
N CYS A 111 -0.40 13.16 -13.78
CA CYS A 111 -0.16 14.18 -14.79
C CYS A 111 -1.10 13.93 -15.99
N PRO A 112 -2.16 14.74 -16.19
CA PRO A 112 -2.94 14.66 -17.40
C PRO A 112 -2.01 14.86 -18.60
N PRO A 113 -2.27 14.22 -19.73
CA PRO A 113 -1.43 14.35 -20.93
C PRO A 113 -1.23 15.78 -21.39
N ASP A 114 -2.12 16.67 -20.99
CA ASP A 114 -2.25 18.05 -21.46
C ASP A 114 -1.72 19.11 -20.49
N GLU A 115 -1.26 18.73 -19.29
CA GLU A 115 -0.60 19.66 -18.36
C GLU A 115 0.91 19.66 -18.61
N GLU A 116 1.43 20.78 -19.10
CA GLU A 116 2.86 21.06 -19.14
C GLU A 116 3.36 21.33 -17.70
N LEU A 117 3.93 20.30 -17.08
CA LEU A 117 4.67 20.48 -15.84
C LEU A 117 5.92 21.32 -16.12
N GLY A 118 6.14 22.36 -15.36
CA GLY A 118 7.39 23.13 -15.42
C GLY A 118 8.62 22.25 -15.17
N ALA A 119 9.76 22.61 -15.72
CA ALA A 119 11.01 21.83 -15.66
C ALA A 119 11.41 21.41 -14.23
N GLU A 120 11.25 22.30 -13.24
CA GLU A 120 11.55 22.00 -11.83
C GLU A 120 10.63 20.92 -11.25
N ALA A 121 9.34 20.97 -11.58
CA ALA A 121 8.36 19.95 -11.14
C ALA A 121 8.66 18.58 -11.76
N LEU A 122 9.04 18.56 -13.04
CA LEU A 122 9.45 17.33 -13.74
C LEU A 122 10.73 16.73 -13.12
N GLU A 123 11.74 17.56 -12.82
CA GLU A 123 12.98 17.10 -12.18
C GLU A 123 12.70 16.49 -10.81
N LYS A 124 11.87 17.14 -9.99
CA LYS A 124 11.47 16.65 -8.67
C LYS A 124 10.68 15.33 -8.78
N ALA A 125 9.77 15.24 -9.73
CA ALA A 125 9.01 14.02 -9.99
C ALA A 125 9.93 12.86 -10.39
N PHE A 126 10.87 13.12 -11.29
CA PHE A 126 11.83 12.13 -11.75
C PHE A 126 12.76 11.67 -10.60
N ALA A 127 13.25 12.59 -9.76
CA ALA A 127 14.06 12.26 -8.59
C ALA A 127 13.28 11.37 -7.60
N THR A 128 12.00 11.70 -7.36
CA THR A 128 11.10 10.88 -6.52
C THR A 128 10.94 9.48 -7.10
N LEU A 129 10.65 9.37 -8.40
CA LEU A 129 10.52 8.08 -9.08
C LEU A 129 11.77 7.21 -8.95
N GLN A 130 12.96 7.79 -9.16
CA GLN A 130 14.22 7.08 -9.05
C GLN A 130 14.49 6.61 -7.61
N LYS A 131 14.09 7.40 -6.62
CA LYS A 131 14.20 7.04 -5.21
C LYS A 131 13.28 5.86 -4.89
N GLU A 132 12.01 5.95 -5.20
CA GLU A 132 11.00 4.91 -4.92
C GLU A 132 11.34 3.60 -5.67
N ARG A 133 11.82 3.71 -6.92
CA ARG A 133 12.32 2.55 -7.67
C ARG A 133 13.49 1.85 -6.97
N ARG A 134 14.45 2.61 -6.44
CA ARG A 134 15.58 2.03 -5.68
C ARG A 134 15.09 1.36 -4.39
N GLU A 135 14.14 1.96 -3.69
CA GLU A 135 13.57 1.38 -2.47
C GLU A 135 12.83 0.07 -2.75
N LEU A 136 12.12 -0.03 -3.87
CA LEU A 136 11.48 -1.28 -4.29
C LEU A 136 12.53 -2.38 -4.59
N LEU A 137 13.57 -2.04 -5.35
CA LEU A 137 14.65 -3.00 -5.65
C LEU A 137 15.38 -3.46 -4.37
N GLN A 138 15.59 -2.56 -3.41
CA GLN A 138 16.14 -2.93 -2.10
C GLN A 138 15.23 -3.87 -1.32
N SER A 139 13.91 -3.67 -1.41
CA SER A 139 12.93 -4.56 -0.79
C SER A 139 12.99 -5.97 -1.38
N ILE A 140 13.11 -6.07 -2.70
CA ILE A 140 13.24 -7.35 -3.42
C ILE A 140 14.57 -8.04 -3.07
N GLU A 141 15.68 -7.30 -3.10
CA GLU A 141 16.99 -7.83 -2.73
C GLU A 141 17.01 -8.35 -1.28
N TYR A 142 16.38 -7.59 -0.37
CA TYR A 142 16.23 -8.01 1.01
C TYR A 142 15.41 -9.31 1.12
N LEU A 143 14.30 -9.41 0.38
CA LEU A 143 13.46 -10.62 0.35
C LEU A 143 14.28 -11.83 -0.11
N ALA A 144 15.07 -11.71 -1.17
CA ALA A 144 15.90 -12.80 -1.68
C ALA A 144 16.93 -13.31 -0.66
N GLY A 145 17.31 -12.48 0.32
CA GLY A 145 18.21 -12.86 1.41
C GLY A 145 17.56 -13.51 2.62
N ILE A 146 16.22 -13.43 2.75
CA ILE A 146 15.50 -13.91 3.96
C ILE A 146 14.40 -14.94 3.66
N TYR A 147 14.06 -15.16 2.39
CA TYR A 147 12.95 -16.02 1.99
C TYR A 147 13.37 -17.06 0.96
N GLU A 148 13.14 -18.32 1.30
CA GLU A 148 13.45 -19.48 0.46
C GLU A 148 12.19 -20.29 0.10
N GLY A 149 11.00 -19.79 0.44
CA GLY A 149 9.73 -20.46 0.18
C GLY A 149 9.29 -20.35 -1.28
N GLU A 150 8.24 -21.07 -1.63
CA GLU A 150 7.71 -21.16 -2.99
C GLU A 150 6.58 -20.14 -3.26
N GLN A 151 6.00 -19.55 -2.22
CA GLN A 151 4.90 -18.60 -2.38
C GLN A 151 5.39 -17.33 -3.08
N ARG A 152 4.65 -16.91 -4.10
CA ARG A 152 4.94 -15.71 -4.88
C ARG A 152 4.73 -14.45 -4.06
N PRO A 153 5.60 -13.43 -4.17
CA PRO A 153 5.45 -12.20 -3.42
C PRO A 153 4.17 -11.43 -3.77
N ILE A 154 3.61 -10.73 -2.77
CA ILE A 154 2.59 -9.70 -2.97
C ILE A 154 3.28 -8.35 -2.94
N ALA A 155 3.00 -7.50 -3.92
CA ALA A 155 3.51 -6.13 -3.99
C ALA A 155 2.48 -5.15 -3.44
N LEU A 156 2.88 -4.31 -2.46
CA LEU A 156 2.07 -3.20 -1.95
C LEU A 156 2.57 -1.88 -2.51
N PHE A 157 1.66 -1.08 -3.03
CA PHE A 157 1.90 0.29 -3.44
C PHE A 157 0.86 1.21 -2.79
N HIS A 158 1.28 2.43 -2.41
CA HIS A 158 0.29 3.43 -2.02
C HIS A 158 -0.32 4.08 -3.27
N TYR A 159 0.51 4.65 -4.12
CA TYR A 159 0.08 5.15 -5.43
C TYR A 159 -0.03 4.00 -6.46
N PRO A 160 -0.91 4.11 -7.44
CA PRO A 160 -0.89 3.18 -8.57
C PRO A 160 0.53 3.04 -9.16
N PRO A 161 0.98 1.81 -9.47
CA PRO A 161 2.34 1.59 -9.97
C PRO A 161 2.54 2.04 -11.43
N TYR A 162 1.52 2.60 -12.07
CA TYR A 162 1.52 3.04 -13.47
C TYR A 162 0.72 4.34 -13.62
N ARG A 163 0.91 4.98 -14.78
CA ARG A 163 0.16 6.19 -15.17
C ARG A 163 -1.29 5.84 -15.49
N ILE A 164 -2.24 6.73 -15.16
CA ILE A 164 -3.63 6.63 -15.60
C ILE A 164 -3.69 6.48 -17.13
N GLY A 165 -4.49 5.51 -17.59
CA GLY A 165 -4.61 5.16 -19.00
C GLY A 165 -3.49 4.27 -19.55
N SER A 166 -2.60 3.76 -18.67
CA SER A 166 -1.57 2.77 -18.99
C SER A 166 -1.63 1.61 -18.01
N SER A 167 -1.14 0.44 -18.41
CA SER A 167 -0.90 -0.71 -17.54
C SER A 167 0.60 -1.00 -17.38
N GLU A 168 1.47 -0.19 -17.98
CA GLU A 168 2.91 -0.42 -17.98
C GLU A 168 3.69 0.75 -17.37
N SER A 169 4.73 0.41 -16.62
CA SER A 169 5.67 1.35 -16.05
C SER A 169 7.00 0.67 -15.69
N ALA A 170 7.95 1.44 -15.18
CA ALA A 170 9.16 0.87 -14.60
C ALA A 170 8.87 0.02 -13.34
N PHE A 171 7.82 0.35 -12.58
CA PHE A 171 7.43 -0.44 -11.41
C PHE A 171 6.77 -1.75 -11.80
N THR A 172 5.84 -1.76 -12.77
CA THR A 172 5.16 -2.99 -13.19
C THR A 172 6.17 -4.01 -13.73
N ARG A 173 7.15 -3.57 -14.52
CA ARG A 173 8.23 -4.45 -15.02
C ARG A 173 9.06 -5.04 -13.89
N ILE A 174 9.31 -4.29 -12.82
CA ILE A 174 10.07 -4.78 -11.65
C ILE A 174 9.27 -5.85 -10.91
N ILE A 175 8.00 -5.60 -10.59
CA ILE A 175 7.16 -6.55 -9.84
C ILE A 175 6.84 -7.80 -10.66
N GLU A 176 6.64 -7.67 -11.97
CA GLU A 176 6.48 -8.78 -12.90
C GLU A 176 7.75 -9.63 -12.95
N SER A 177 8.94 -9.00 -13.08
CA SER A 177 10.23 -9.70 -13.06
C SER A 177 10.54 -10.35 -11.72
N ALA A 178 10.03 -9.81 -10.62
CA ALA A 178 10.14 -10.40 -9.29
C ALA A 178 9.15 -11.56 -9.07
N GLY A 179 8.29 -11.87 -10.05
CA GLY A 179 7.35 -12.98 -9.99
C GLY A 179 6.19 -12.74 -9.03
N CYS A 180 5.83 -11.49 -8.72
CA CYS A 180 4.72 -11.19 -7.83
C CYS A 180 3.40 -11.82 -8.32
N SER A 181 2.57 -12.29 -7.39
CA SER A 181 1.22 -12.78 -7.67
C SER A 181 0.21 -11.64 -7.78
N HIS A 182 0.30 -10.68 -6.87
CA HIS A 182 -0.61 -9.55 -6.75
C HIS A 182 0.16 -8.23 -6.64
N CYS A 183 -0.47 -7.16 -7.11
CA CYS A 183 -0.09 -5.78 -6.82
C CYS A 183 -1.31 -5.03 -6.30
N LEU A 184 -1.27 -4.67 -5.02
CA LEU A 184 -2.35 -3.94 -4.34
C LEU A 184 -1.95 -2.47 -4.22
N PHE A 185 -2.85 -1.56 -4.55
CA PHE A 185 -2.61 -0.12 -4.47
C PHE A 185 -3.86 0.64 -4.05
N GLY A 186 -3.67 1.80 -3.42
CA GLY A 186 -4.73 2.66 -2.88
C GLY A 186 -4.68 4.07 -3.44
N HIS A 187 -4.79 5.07 -2.54
CA HIS A 187 -4.66 6.51 -2.78
C HIS A 187 -5.83 7.16 -3.54
N LEU A 188 -6.51 6.48 -4.43
CA LEU A 188 -7.57 7.01 -5.29
C LEU A 188 -8.91 7.02 -4.57
N HIS A 189 -9.53 8.20 -4.47
CA HIS A 189 -10.76 8.40 -3.69
C HIS A 189 -11.91 9.01 -4.49
N THR A 190 -11.81 9.04 -5.83
CA THR A 190 -12.87 9.57 -6.69
C THR A 190 -13.28 8.60 -7.79
N SER A 191 -14.56 8.56 -8.10
CA SER A 191 -15.12 7.68 -9.11
C SER A 191 -14.45 7.84 -10.49
N PRO A 192 -14.17 9.05 -11.02
CA PRO A 192 -13.46 9.21 -12.30
C PRO A 192 -12.05 8.60 -12.29
N GLU A 193 -11.37 8.57 -11.12
CA GLU A 193 -10.06 7.96 -10.98
C GLU A 193 -10.16 6.45 -10.99
N TRP A 194 -11.15 5.89 -10.28
CA TRP A 194 -11.38 4.45 -10.23
C TRP A 194 -11.68 3.83 -11.61
N GLU A 195 -12.39 4.57 -12.47
CA GLU A 195 -12.72 4.11 -13.82
C GLU A 195 -11.51 4.12 -14.75
N ARG A 196 -10.60 5.05 -14.56
CA ARG A 196 -9.45 5.28 -15.45
C ARG A 196 -8.21 4.49 -15.09
N VAL A 197 -8.13 3.98 -13.85
CA VAL A 197 -6.98 3.18 -13.42
C VAL A 197 -7.14 1.73 -13.87
N PHE A 198 -6.05 1.12 -14.34
CA PHE A 198 -6.05 -0.28 -14.72
C PHE A 198 -6.29 -1.18 -13.50
N LYS A 199 -7.16 -2.15 -13.64
CA LYS A 199 -7.43 -3.23 -12.68
C LYS A 199 -7.63 -4.53 -13.47
N GLY A 200 -6.99 -5.59 -13.05
CA GLY A 200 -7.06 -6.89 -13.74
C GLY A 200 -5.71 -7.59 -13.82
N GLU A 201 -5.62 -8.56 -14.70
CA GLU A 201 -4.44 -9.40 -14.88
C GLU A 201 -3.55 -8.86 -16.00
N ALA A 202 -2.25 -8.72 -15.72
CA ALA A 202 -1.23 -8.43 -16.74
C ALA A 202 0.09 -9.15 -16.37
N ASN A 203 0.69 -9.83 -17.35
CA ASN A 203 1.99 -10.50 -17.23
C ASN A 203 2.10 -11.42 -15.98
N GLY A 204 0.98 -12.09 -15.62
CA GLY A 204 0.91 -13.00 -14.49
C GLY A 204 0.79 -12.32 -13.11
N VAL A 205 0.53 -11.02 -13.06
CA VAL A 205 0.26 -10.25 -11.83
C VAL A 205 -1.18 -9.77 -11.81
N SER A 206 -1.87 -9.96 -10.68
CA SER A 206 -3.21 -9.43 -10.44
C SER A 206 -3.12 -8.02 -9.83
N TYR A 207 -3.57 -7.01 -10.57
CA TYR A 207 -3.57 -5.59 -10.14
C TYR A 207 -4.92 -5.23 -9.53
N ARG A 208 -4.93 -4.77 -8.27
CA ARG A 208 -6.15 -4.45 -7.52
C ARG A 208 -6.09 -3.07 -6.89
N LEU A 209 -7.09 -2.24 -7.17
CA LEU A 209 -7.34 -1.03 -6.39
C LEU A 209 -8.03 -1.42 -5.10
N VAL A 210 -7.48 -1.00 -3.96
CA VAL A 210 -7.99 -1.32 -2.63
C VAL A 210 -8.16 -0.07 -1.76
N SER A 211 -8.50 1.07 -2.38
CA SER A 211 -8.92 2.26 -1.63
C SER A 211 -10.18 1.93 -0.81
N CYS A 212 -10.20 2.40 0.43
CA CYS A 212 -11.20 2.03 1.42
C CYS A 212 -12.64 2.34 0.96
N ASP A 213 -12.87 3.52 0.39
CA ASP A 213 -14.15 3.96 -0.16
C ASP A 213 -14.52 3.26 -1.48
N TYR A 214 -13.53 2.89 -2.31
CA TYR A 214 -13.75 2.05 -3.48
C TYR A 214 -14.30 0.68 -3.12
N LEU A 215 -13.86 0.13 -1.99
CA LEU A 215 -14.30 -1.18 -1.46
C LEU A 215 -15.54 -1.07 -0.54
N ASP A 216 -16.22 0.08 -0.51
CA ASP A 216 -17.36 0.30 0.39
C ASP A 216 -17.02 0.00 1.87
N PHE A 217 -15.80 0.36 2.28
CA PHE A 217 -15.24 0.17 3.62
C PHE A 217 -15.15 -1.29 4.10
N LYS A 218 -15.05 -2.24 3.16
CA LYS A 218 -14.95 -3.68 3.47
C LYS A 218 -13.60 -4.24 3.06
N PRO A 219 -13.05 -5.21 3.78
CA PRO A 219 -11.89 -5.96 3.33
C PRO A 219 -12.15 -6.69 2.01
N LEU A 220 -11.14 -6.75 1.15
CA LEU A 220 -11.16 -7.53 -0.07
C LEU A 220 -10.34 -8.80 0.13
N LEU A 221 -10.96 -9.97 0.00
CA LEU A 221 -10.25 -11.24 -0.06
C LEU A 221 -9.47 -11.33 -1.38
N ILE A 222 -8.17 -11.56 -1.31
CA ILE A 222 -7.28 -11.67 -2.48
C ILE A 222 -6.74 -13.07 -2.70
N ASP A 223 -6.63 -13.86 -1.65
CA ASP A 223 -6.15 -15.23 -1.69
C ASP A 223 -6.66 -16.01 -0.48
N GLU A 224 -7.04 -17.27 -0.68
CA GLU A 224 -7.41 -18.19 0.39
C GLU A 224 -6.21 -19.11 0.66
N ARG A 225 -5.85 -19.24 1.93
CA ARG A 225 -4.87 -20.28 2.31
C ARG A 225 -5.60 -21.61 2.40
N ASP A 226 -5.10 -22.60 1.70
CA ASP A 226 -5.51 -23.99 1.84
C ASP A 226 -5.14 -24.57 3.23
#